data_9f7a06fe2153577c5cf1266645bf8e2b
#
_entry.id   9f7a06fe2153577c5cf1266645bf8e2b
#
_cell.length_a   1.000
_cell.length_b   1.000
_cell.length_c   1.000
_cell.angle_alpha   90.00
_cell.angle_beta   90.00
_cell.angle_gamma   90.00
#
_symmetry.space_group_name_H-M   'P 1'
#
loop_
_entity.id
_entity.type
_entity.pdbx_description
1 polymer ?
#
loop_
_entity_poly.entity_id
_entity_poly.type
_entity_poly.pdbx_seq_one_letter_code
_entity_poly.pdbx_strand_id
1 'polypeptide(L)'
;MTFQSTKHIVIALMAILLSATAHAEAVWIDTRSAAEHFFDNIPGDARVSHSEIVKEVSALYPDKDTEIRLYCLSGVRSGKAMNALKGAGYQNVFNAGGISDARVERGLKAE
;
A
#
# COMPACT_ATOMS: atom_id res chain seq x y z
N MET A 1 -7.34 -46.41 15.92
CA MET A 1 -6.91 -46.21 14.55
C MET A 1 -7.59 -45.04 13.89
N THR A 2 -8.81 -44.73 14.24
CA THR A 2 -9.49 -43.52 13.77
C THR A 2 -8.87 -42.21 14.26
N PHE A 3 -8.13 -42.25 15.38
CA PHE A 3 -7.49 -41.07 15.95
C PHE A 3 -6.39 -40.45 15.05
N GLN A 4 -5.64 -41.24 14.32
CA GLN A 4 -4.56 -40.74 13.46
C GLN A 4 -5.08 -40.01 12.25
N SER A 5 -6.16 -40.46 11.63
CA SER A 5 -6.79 -39.79 10.50
C SER A 5 -7.33 -38.41 10.86
N THR A 6 -7.93 -38.29 12.07
CA THR A 6 -8.45 -37.03 12.57
C THR A 6 -7.34 -35.99 12.78
N LYS A 7 -6.19 -36.40 13.33
CA LYS A 7 -5.05 -35.51 13.53
C LYS A 7 -4.49 -34.97 12.21
N HIS A 8 -4.38 -35.80 11.20
CA HIS A 8 -3.90 -35.39 9.87
C HIS A 8 -4.83 -34.37 9.20
N ILE A 9 -6.13 -34.53 9.31
CA ILE A 9 -7.13 -33.61 8.77
C ILE A 9 -7.05 -32.25 9.44
N VAL A 10 -6.89 -32.19 10.76
CA VAL A 10 -6.76 -30.92 11.50
C VAL A 10 -5.52 -30.14 11.07
N ILE A 11 -4.37 -30.80 10.90
CA ILE A 11 -3.13 -30.17 10.45
C ILE A 11 -3.28 -29.58 9.04
N ALA A 12 -3.92 -30.29 8.12
CA ALA A 12 -4.16 -29.80 6.77
C ALA A 12 -5.05 -28.56 6.75
N LEU A 13 -6.10 -28.51 7.55
CA LEU A 13 -6.97 -27.35 7.67
C LEU A 13 -6.24 -26.14 8.24
N MET A 14 -5.39 -26.31 9.23
CA MET A 14 -4.56 -25.23 9.79
C MET A 14 -3.63 -24.64 8.73
N ALA A 15 -2.98 -25.46 7.92
CA ALA A 15 -2.09 -24.99 6.85
C ALA A 15 -2.84 -24.16 5.80
N ILE A 16 -4.05 -24.54 5.43
CA ILE A 16 -4.88 -23.80 4.49
C ILE A 16 -5.28 -22.43 5.05
N LEU A 17 -5.67 -22.36 6.32
CA LEU A 17 -6.03 -21.11 6.99
C LEU A 17 -4.85 -20.14 7.07
N LEU A 18 -3.66 -20.62 7.38
CA LEU A 18 -2.44 -19.80 7.42
C LEU A 18 -2.10 -19.24 6.04
N SER A 19 -2.26 -20.01 4.98
CA SER A 19 -2.03 -19.55 3.61
C SER A 19 -3.02 -18.46 3.21
N ALA A 20 -4.27 -18.54 3.62
CA ALA A 20 -5.31 -17.57 3.30
C ALA A 20 -5.10 -16.19 3.96
N THR A 21 -4.30 -16.09 5.04
CA THR A 21 -4.05 -14.83 5.77
C THR A 21 -2.74 -14.16 5.40
N ALA A 22 -2.02 -14.66 4.39
CA ALA A 22 -0.67 -14.21 4.05
C ALA A 22 -0.60 -12.97 3.16
N HIS A 23 -1.71 -12.35 2.78
CA HIS A 23 -1.72 -11.14 1.95
C HIS A 23 -1.54 -9.88 2.79
N ALA A 24 -0.43 -9.18 2.57
CA ALA A 24 -0.24 -7.84 3.13
C ALA A 24 -1.14 -6.84 2.39
N GLU A 25 -1.71 -5.90 3.12
CA GLU A 25 -2.46 -4.80 2.52
C GLU A 25 -1.53 -3.83 1.79
N ALA A 26 -2.06 -3.15 0.78
CA ALA A 26 -1.34 -2.10 0.08
C ALA A 26 -1.03 -0.93 1.02
N VAL A 27 0.13 -0.33 0.84
CA VAL A 27 0.51 0.90 1.51
C VAL A 27 0.02 2.07 0.64
N TRP A 28 -0.79 2.94 1.23
CA TRP A 28 -1.29 4.15 0.56
C TRP A 28 -0.50 5.36 1.03
N ILE A 29 0.03 6.13 0.08
CA ILE A 29 0.88 7.29 0.38
C ILE A 29 0.36 8.51 -0.36
N ASP A 30 0.10 9.56 0.41
CA ASP A 30 -0.19 10.90 -0.08
C ASP A 30 1.14 11.59 -0.42
N THR A 31 1.34 11.92 -1.69
CA THR A 31 2.58 12.56 -2.14
C THR A 31 2.47 14.08 -2.24
N ARG A 32 1.40 14.65 -1.71
CA ARG A 32 1.18 16.10 -1.69
C ARG A 32 2.03 16.78 -0.63
N SER A 33 1.94 18.11 -0.59
CA SER A 33 2.63 18.91 0.43
C SER A 33 2.04 18.69 1.83
N ALA A 34 2.80 19.06 2.85
CA ALA A 34 2.34 19.01 4.23
C ALA A 34 1.09 19.88 4.46
N ALA A 35 1.02 21.04 3.84
CA ALA A 35 -0.13 21.93 3.95
C ALA A 35 -1.39 21.32 3.33
N GLU A 36 -1.29 20.76 2.14
CA GLU A 36 -2.41 20.08 1.49
C GLU A 36 -2.94 18.93 2.36
N HIS A 37 -2.04 18.12 2.87
CA HIS A 37 -2.39 16.98 3.73
C HIS A 37 -3.03 17.43 5.05
N PHE A 38 -2.58 18.55 5.60
CA PHE A 38 -3.14 19.10 6.84
C PHE A 38 -4.60 19.53 6.65
N PHE A 39 -4.90 20.22 5.53
CA PHE A 39 -6.25 20.74 5.28
C PHE A 39 -7.24 19.69 4.81
N ASP A 40 -6.78 18.67 4.10
CA ASP A 40 -7.63 17.60 3.59
C ASP A 40 -6.80 16.34 3.40
N ASN A 41 -7.15 15.26 4.09
CA ASN A 41 -6.39 14.02 4.02
C ASN A 41 -7.29 12.78 4.15
N ILE A 42 -6.73 11.63 3.83
CA ILE A 42 -7.36 10.35 4.14
C ILE A 42 -6.72 9.85 5.44
N PRO A 43 -7.49 9.77 6.54
CA PRO A 43 -6.94 9.36 7.84
C PRO A 43 -6.22 8.02 7.77
N GLY A 44 -5.06 7.97 8.41
CA GLY A 44 -4.23 6.76 8.47
C GLY A 44 -3.22 6.62 7.35
N ASP A 45 -3.33 7.37 6.27
CA ASP A 45 -2.36 7.31 5.18
C ASP A 45 -1.10 8.11 5.52
N ALA A 46 0.05 7.59 5.18
CA ALA A 46 1.30 8.30 5.30
C ALA A 46 1.37 9.43 4.26
N ARG A 47 2.06 10.51 4.61
CA ARG A 47 2.42 11.55 3.66
C ARG A 47 3.92 11.55 3.43
N VAL A 48 4.30 11.43 2.18
CA VAL A 48 5.71 11.51 1.76
C VAL A 48 5.78 12.36 0.50
N SER A 49 6.43 13.50 0.57
CA SER A 49 6.58 14.37 -0.60
C SER A 49 7.14 13.60 -1.79
N HIS A 50 6.62 13.86 -2.99
CA HIS A 50 7.09 13.18 -4.20
C HIS A 50 8.60 13.36 -4.44
N SER A 51 9.19 14.47 -3.97
CA SER A 51 10.61 14.72 -4.10
C SER A 51 11.48 13.92 -3.12
N GLU A 52 10.89 13.41 -2.05
CA GLU A 52 11.58 12.63 -1.01
C GLU A 52 11.20 11.15 -1.02
N ILE A 53 10.47 10.72 -2.05
CA ILE A 53 9.79 9.42 -2.04
C ILE A 53 10.76 8.24 -1.92
N VAL A 54 11.85 8.23 -2.65
CA VAL A 54 12.82 7.11 -2.60
C VAL A 54 13.48 7.02 -1.24
N LYS A 55 13.93 8.17 -0.71
CA LYS A 55 14.61 8.23 0.59
C LYS A 55 13.70 7.72 1.71
N GLU A 56 12.50 8.25 1.81
CA GLU A 56 11.59 7.94 2.92
C GLU A 56 10.96 6.55 2.78
N VAL A 57 10.55 6.16 1.58
CA VAL A 57 9.98 4.84 1.36
C VAL A 57 11.01 3.74 1.57
N SER A 58 12.27 3.96 1.16
CA SER A 58 13.34 2.99 1.40
C SER A 58 13.58 2.75 2.88
N ALA A 59 13.40 3.77 3.72
CA ALA A 59 13.53 3.64 5.16
C ALA A 59 12.32 2.96 5.81
N LEU A 60 11.10 3.30 5.37
CA LEU A 60 9.86 2.80 5.96
C LEU A 60 9.45 1.42 5.44
N TYR A 61 9.67 1.18 4.16
CA TYR A 61 9.24 -0.04 3.46
C TYR A 61 10.39 -0.57 2.60
N PRO A 62 11.41 -1.18 3.22
CA PRO A 62 12.60 -1.62 2.49
C PRO A 62 12.36 -2.81 1.55
N ASP A 63 11.27 -3.55 1.73
CA ASP A 63 10.91 -4.66 0.84
C ASP A 63 10.46 -4.11 -0.52
N LYS A 64 11.18 -4.44 -1.57
CA LYS A 64 10.92 -3.96 -2.92
C LYS A 64 9.65 -4.56 -3.55
N ASP A 65 9.06 -5.58 -2.96
CA ASP A 65 7.81 -6.19 -3.40
C ASP A 65 6.59 -5.59 -2.69
N THR A 66 6.78 -4.68 -1.75
CA THR A 66 5.68 -3.99 -1.06
C THR A 66 4.75 -3.35 -2.09
N GLU A 67 3.46 -3.62 -1.99
CA GLU A 67 2.48 -2.95 -2.83
C GLU A 67 2.28 -1.52 -2.32
N ILE A 68 2.61 -0.55 -3.17
CA ILE A 68 2.54 0.88 -2.84
C ILE A 68 1.61 1.57 -3.83
N ARG A 69 0.63 2.29 -3.30
CA ARG A 69 -0.31 3.07 -4.08
C ARG A 69 -0.16 4.54 -3.71
N LEU A 70 0.16 5.33 -4.71
CA LEU A 70 0.49 6.74 -4.54
C LEU A 70 -0.61 7.61 -5.12
N TYR A 71 -0.90 8.72 -4.45
CA TYR A 71 -1.81 9.73 -4.98
C TYR A 71 -1.31 11.13 -4.63
N CYS A 72 -1.81 12.11 -5.36
CA CYS A 72 -1.59 13.52 -5.08
C CYS A 72 -2.89 14.29 -5.29
N LEU A 73 -2.86 15.48 -5.87
CA LEU A 73 -4.09 16.22 -6.20
C LEU A 73 -4.67 15.77 -7.54
N SER A 74 -3.81 15.59 -8.55
CA SER A 74 -4.22 15.27 -9.93
C SER A 74 -3.50 14.08 -10.56
N GLY A 75 -2.59 13.43 -9.85
CA GLY A 75 -1.83 12.28 -10.35
C GLY A 75 -0.46 12.61 -10.94
N VAL A 76 -0.10 13.90 -11.10
CA VAL A 76 1.19 14.29 -11.72
C VAL A 76 2.35 14.03 -10.78
N ARG A 77 2.29 14.54 -9.56
CA ARG A 77 3.34 14.32 -8.54
C ARG A 77 3.47 12.84 -8.16
N SER A 78 2.34 12.16 -8.01
CA SER A 78 2.35 10.72 -7.70
C SER A 78 2.89 9.89 -8.87
N GLY A 79 2.69 10.33 -10.11
CA GLY A 79 3.32 9.70 -11.28
C GLY A 79 4.85 9.82 -11.27
N LYS A 80 5.37 11.00 -10.90
CA LYS A 80 6.81 11.21 -10.73
C LYS A 80 7.37 10.33 -9.61
N ALA A 81 6.65 10.25 -8.49
CA ALA A 81 7.03 9.41 -7.35
C ALA A 81 7.05 7.93 -7.73
N MET A 82 6.06 7.47 -8.47
CA MET A 82 5.99 6.10 -8.97
C MET A 82 7.21 5.76 -9.84
N ASN A 83 7.53 6.63 -10.77
CA ASN A 83 8.68 6.41 -11.66
C ASN A 83 10.00 6.38 -10.89
N ALA A 84 10.15 7.25 -9.88
CA ALA A 84 11.34 7.26 -9.03
C ALA A 84 11.47 5.96 -8.22
N LEU A 85 10.39 5.47 -7.65
CA LEU A 85 10.39 4.21 -6.92
C LEU A 85 10.68 3.01 -7.82
N LYS A 86 10.11 2.97 -9.01
CA LYS A 86 10.42 1.92 -9.99
C LYS A 86 11.90 1.95 -10.36
N GLY A 87 12.46 3.14 -10.57
CA GLY A 87 13.89 3.30 -10.83
C GLY A 87 14.77 2.82 -9.67
N ALA A 88 14.27 2.88 -8.45
CA ALA A 88 14.94 2.39 -7.25
C ALA A 88 14.72 0.88 -6.99
N GLY A 89 14.01 0.18 -7.88
CA GLY A 89 13.82 -1.26 -7.80
C GLY A 89 12.50 -1.74 -7.21
N TYR A 90 11.59 -0.82 -6.85
CA TYR A 90 10.26 -1.20 -6.37
C TYR A 90 9.43 -1.73 -7.54
N GLN A 91 8.86 -2.94 -7.38
CA GLN A 91 8.21 -3.66 -8.47
C GLN A 91 6.69 -3.54 -8.45
N ASN A 92 6.11 -3.10 -7.34
CA ASN A 92 4.68 -3.19 -7.10
C ASN A 92 4.10 -1.82 -6.74
N VAL A 93 4.36 -0.82 -7.58
CA VAL A 93 4.01 0.58 -7.34
C VAL A 93 3.00 1.05 -8.38
N PHE A 94 1.95 1.72 -7.90
CA PHE A 94 0.84 2.19 -8.72
C PHE A 94 0.53 3.65 -8.45
N ASN A 95 0.19 4.39 -9.49
CA ASN A 95 -0.32 5.76 -9.38
C ASN A 95 -1.85 5.69 -9.33
N ALA A 96 -2.43 6.02 -8.18
CA ALA A 96 -3.88 6.03 -8.00
C ALA A 96 -4.55 7.33 -8.47
N GLY A 97 -3.77 8.28 -8.97
CA GLY A 97 -4.31 9.57 -9.45
C GLY A 97 -4.36 10.62 -8.37
N GLY A 98 -5.49 11.33 -8.28
CA GLY A 98 -5.72 12.31 -7.23
C GLY A 98 -6.32 11.71 -5.98
N ILE A 99 -6.36 12.49 -4.90
CA ILE A 99 -6.95 12.06 -3.64
C ILE A 99 -8.44 11.69 -3.82
N SER A 100 -9.14 12.35 -4.71
CA SER A 100 -10.54 12.00 -5.03
C SER A 100 -10.64 10.63 -5.67
N ASP A 101 -9.71 10.30 -6.57
CA ASP A 101 -9.66 8.97 -7.20
C ASP A 101 -9.33 7.90 -6.18
N ALA A 102 -8.39 8.17 -5.29
CA ALA A 102 -8.03 7.25 -4.20
C ALA A 102 -9.21 6.96 -3.29
N ARG A 103 -10.01 7.97 -2.97
CA ARG A 103 -11.23 7.80 -2.18
C ARG A 103 -12.26 6.93 -2.91
N VAL A 104 -12.47 7.18 -4.18
CA VAL A 104 -13.41 6.39 -4.99
C VAL A 104 -12.99 4.93 -5.04
N GLU A 105 -11.72 4.66 -5.35
CA GLU A 105 -11.20 3.30 -5.42
C GLU A 105 -11.37 2.55 -4.09
N ARG A 106 -11.25 3.25 -2.97
CA ARG A 106 -11.32 2.67 -1.62
C ARG A 106 -12.71 2.74 -0.99
N GLY A 107 -13.70 3.25 -1.69
CA GLY A 107 -15.05 3.41 -1.18
C GLY A 107 -15.15 4.40 -0.01
N LEU A 108 -14.28 5.40 0.05
CA LEU A 108 -14.25 6.41 1.09
C LEU A 108 -15.02 7.67 0.66
N LYS A 109 -15.54 8.39 1.64
CA LYS A 109 -16.22 9.68 1.37
C LYS A 109 -15.26 10.83 1.63
N ALA A 110 -15.41 11.89 0.85
CA ALA A 110 -14.77 13.18 1.15
C ALA A 110 -15.41 13.77 2.41
N GLU A 111 -14.60 14.32 3.30
CA GLU A 111 -15.09 15.04 4.49
C GLU A 111 -15.28 16.52 4.23
#